data_03927d5ca8a1dfb703261615dbca51a8
#
_entry.id   03927d5ca8a1dfb703261615dbca51a8
#
_cell.length_a   1.000
_cell.length_b   1.000
_cell.length_c   1.000
_cell.angle_alpha   90.00
_cell.angle_beta   90.00
_cell.angle_gamma   90.00
#
_symmetry.space_group_name_H-M   'P 1'
#
loop_
_entity.id
_entity.type
_entity.pdbx_description
1 polymer ?
#
loop_
_entity_poly.entity_id
_entity_poly.type
_entity_poly.pdbx_seq_one_letter_code
_entity_poly.pdbx_strand_id
1 'polypeptide(L)'
;MEAPRSELLATPVRTDADVLARVALIIDDEARRLRALWLFFLDLDGLQNEVVVPIDCIPALPDPHIAGTICHVVSRLLSGIDEPDGSAIITLSRPGMADLGDADRHWLSALQQGAATYKAPIRMLCLATPGGVRELGPVEAA
;
A
#
# COMPACT_ATOMS: atom_id res chain seq x y z
N MET A 1 -2.86 0.19 23.71
CA MET A 1 -1.87 1.28 23.65
C MET A 1 -1.03 1.10 22.41
N GLU A 2 -0.94 2.12 21.59
CA GLU A 2 -0.13 2.05 20.39
C GLU A 2 1.35 2.09 20.73
N ALA A 3 2.16 1.30 20.01
CA ALA A 3 3.61 1.36 20.14
C ALA A 3 4.10 2.75 19.70
N PRO A 4 5.12 3.32 20.34
CA PRO A 4 5.72 4.55 19.86
C PRO A 4 6.16 4.39 18.40
N ARG A 5 6.03 5.47 17.62
CA ARG A 5 6.41 5.47 16.21
C ARG A 5 7.84 5.00 15.99
N SER A 6 8.76 5.38 16.90
CA SER A 6 10.16 4.96 16.82
C SER A 6 10.33 3.45 16.94
N GLU A 7 9.51 2.77 17.75
CA GLU A 7 9.57 1.32 17.88
C GLU A 7 9.03 0.63 16.64
N LEU A 8 7.94 1.14 16.06
CA LEU A 8 7.40 0.62 14.81
C LEU A 8 8.43 0.71 13.69
N LEU A 9 9.08 1.85 13.55
CA LEU A 9 10.07 2.07 12.49
C LEU A 9 11.33 1.23 12.70
N ALA A 10 11.64 0.86 13.93
CA ALA A 10 12.81 0.02 14.24
C ALA A 10 12.53 -1.48 14.06
N THR A 11 11.25 -1.88 13.94
CA THR A 11 10.88 -3.29 13.79
C THR A 11 10.79 -3.63 12.30
N PRO A 12 11.65 -4.54 11.78
CA PRO A 12 11.64 -4.84 10.35
C PRO A 12 10.40 -5.60 9.93
N VAL A 13 9.97 -5.33 8.69
CA VAL A 13 8.86 -6.00 8.01
C VAL A 13 9.47 -6.95 6.98
N ARG A 14 9.42 -8.26 7.23
CA ARG A 14 10.12 -9.25 6.40
C ARG A 14 9.22 -10.24 5.72
N THR A 15 8.16 -10.69 6.40
CA THR A 15 7.22 -11.66 5.87
C THR A 15 5.94 -10.98 5.41
N ASP A 16 5.13 -11.69 4.64
CA ASP A 16 3.79 -11.20 4.24
C ASP A 16 2.92 -10.94 5.47
N ALA A 17 3.01 -11.79 6.48
CA ALA A 17 2.29 -11.60 7.74
C ALA A 17 2.73 -10.31 8.43
N ASP A 18 4.04 -9.99 8.40
CA ASP A 18 4.56 -8.74 8.95
C ASP A 18 3.98 -7.54 8.23
N VAL A 19 3.87 -7.61 6.90
CA VAL A 19 3.27 -6.53 6.09
C VAL A 19 1.84 -6.26 6.53
N LEU A 20 1.02 -7.31 6.61
CA LEU A 20 -0.39 -7.18 6.98
C LEU A 20 -0.54 -6.65 8.41
N ALA A 21 0.28 -7.13 9.33
CA ALA A 21 0.27 -6.64 10.71
C ALA A 21 0.65 -5.15 10.78
N ARG A 22 1.65 -4.72 10.01
CA ARG A 22 2.07 -3.32 9.98
C ARG A 22 0.97 -2.43 9.42
N VAL A 23 0.34 -2.84 8.32
CA VAL A 23 -0.78 -2.11 7.73
C VAL A 23 -1.91 -1.96 8.75
N ALA A 24 -2.23 -3.04 9.48
CA ALA A 24 -3.29 -3.00 10.49
C ALA A 24 -2.99 -2.02 11.63
N LEU A 25 -1.72 -1.84 11.98
CA LEU A 25 -1.31 -0.90 13.02
C LEU A 25 -1.38 0.56 12.54
N ILE A 26 -1.01 0.83 11.30
CA ILE A 26 -0.93 2.20 10.77
C ILE A 26 -2.29 2.72 10.35
N ILE A 27 -3.09 1.90 9.68
CA ILE A 27 -4.43 2.28 9.22
C ILE A 27 -5.44 1.74 10.22
N ASP A 28 -5.86 2.58 11.16
CA ASP A 28 -6.79 2.19 12.22
C ASP A 28 -8.20 1.97 11.68
N ASP A 29 -9.11 1.49 12.53
CA ASP A 29 -10.48 1.14 12.15
C ASP A 29 -11.23 2.33 11.53
N GLU A 30 -11.02 3.52 12.06
CA GLU A 30 -11.68 4.72 11.56
C GLU A 30 -11.16 5.10 10.17
N ALA A 31 -9.84 5.07 9.99
CA ALA A 31 -9.22 5.38 8.71
C ALA A 31 -9.62 4.38 7.61
N ARG A 32 -9.82 3.12 7.98
CA ARG A 32 -10.25 2.08 7.04
C ARG A 32 -11.63 2.30 6.46
N ARG A 33 -12.45 3.14 7.09
CA ARG A 33 -13.79 3.47 6.59
C ARG A 33 -13.77 4.47 5.45
N LEU A 34 -12.62 5.09 5.22
CA LEU A 34 -12.45 6.06 4.14
C LEU A 34 -11.87 5.37 2.92
N ARG A 35 -12.36 5.72 1.73
CA ARG A 35 -11.80 5.23 0.47
C ARG A 35 -10.56 6.04 0.15
N ALA A 36 -9.40 5.39 0.24
CA ALA A 36 -8.10 6.03 0.05
C ALA A 36 -7.07 5.00 -0.39
N LEU A 37 -5.95 5.49 -0.92
CA LEU A 37 -4.74 4.70 -1.08
C LEU A 37 -3.68 5.20 -0.11
N TRP A 38 -2.93 4.27 0.45
CA TRP A 38 -1.88 4.55 1.42
C TRP A 38 -0.56 4.00 0.91
N LEU A 39 0.48 4.83 0.91
CA LEU A 39 1.81 4.43 0.48
C LEU A 39 2.74 4.39 1.69
N PHE A 40 3.34 3.24 1.93
CA PHE A 40 4.38 3.02 2.93
C PHE A 40 5.65 2.56 2.22
N PHE A 41 6.81 2.92 2.74
CA PHE A 41 8.08 2.63 2.09
C PHE A 41 8.98 1.83 3.03
N LEU A 42 9.61 0.79 2.47
CA LEU A 42 10.57 -0.07 3.18
C LEU A 42 11.94 0.05 2.54
N ASP A 43 13.00 -0.01 3.34
CA ASP A 43 14.35 -0.15 2.81
C ASP A 43 14.66 -1.62 2.47
N LEU A 44 15.88 -1.89 2.02
CA LEU A 44 16.32 -3.24 1.64
C LEU A 44 16.22 -4.23 2.81
N ASP A 45 16.40 -3.76 4.03
CA ASP A 45 16.35 -4.59 5.24
C ASP A 45 14.93 -4.75 5.81
N GLY A 46 13.93 -4.17 5.16
CA GLY A 46 12.55 -4.25 5.61
C GLY A 46 12.19 -3.21 6.66
N LEU A 47 13.05 -2.23 6.93
CA LEU A 47 12.74 -1.16 7.85
C LEU A 47 11.91 -0.09 7.17
N GLN A 48 10.84 0.34 7.84
CA GLN A 48 9.92 1.31 7.28
C GLN A 48 10.49 2.73 7.40
N ASN A 49 10.40 3.47 6.29
CA ASN A 49 10.66 4.91 6.30
C ASN A 49 9.51 5.62 7.01
N GLU A 50 9.80 6.74 7.67
CA GLU A 50 8.77 7.50 8.39
C GLU A 50 7.77 8.21 7.48
N VAL A 51 8.04 8.29 6.17
CA VAL A 51 7.13 8.91 5.21
C VAL A 51 5.96 7.96 4.93
N VAL A 52 4.74 8.42 5.21
CA VAL A 52 3.49 7.74 4.88
C VAL A 52 2.65 8.71 4.06
N VAL A 53 2.21 8.29 2.88
CA VAL A 53 1.47 9.17 1.97
C VAL A 53 0.03 8.65 1.82
N PRO A 54 -0.96 9.33 2.44
CA PRO A 54 -2.36 9.02 2.17
C PRO A 54 -2.84 9.77 0.92
N ILE A 55 -3.59 9.09 0.07
CA ILE A 55 -4.20 9.68 -1.12
C ILE A 55 -5.70 9.54 -0.97
N ASP A 56 -6.36 10.61 -0.56
CA ASP A 56 -7.78 10.65 -0.27
C ASP A 56 -8.62 10.87 -1.53
N CYS A 57 -9.92 10.66 -1.39
CA CYS A 57 -10.91 11.00 -2.42
C CYS A 57 -10.67 10.27 -3.75
N ILE A 58 -10.18 9.03 -3.69
CA ILE A 58 -10.02 8.22 -4.90
C ILE A 58 -11.39 7.71 -5.36
N PRO A 59 -11.60 7.52 -6.66
CA PRO A 59 -12.85 6.97 -7.17
C PRO A 59 -12.99 5.49 -6.82
N ALA A 60 -14.24 5.01 -6.78
CA ALA A 60 -14.50 3.58 -6.55
C ALA A 60 -13.90 2.72 -7.67
N LEU A 61 -14.01 3.17 -8.91
CA LEU A 61 -13.39 2.54 -10.06
C LEU A 61 -12.17 3.35 -10.48
N PRO A 62 -11.01 2.71 -10.67
CA PRO A 62 -9.82 3.46 -11.03
C PRO A 62 -9.83 3.91 -12.50
N ASP A 63 -9.27 5.08 -12.71
CA ASP A 63 -8.78 5.48 -14.02
C ASP A 63 -7.37 4.91 -14.17
N PRO A 64 -7.04 4.20 -15.27
CA PRO A 64 -5.69 3.66 -15.46
C PRO A 64 -4.60 4.73 -15.39
N HIS A 65 -4.91 5.95 -15.80
CA HIS A 65 -3.97 7.08 -15.71
C HIS A 65 -3.65 7.42 -14.26
N ILE A 66 -4.65 7.43 -13.38
CA ILE A 66 -4.45 7.70 -11.95
C ILE A 66 -3.56 6.63 -11.33
N ALA A 67 -3.85 5.36 -11.57
CA ALA A 67 -3.05 4.26 -11.03
C ALA A 67 -1.61 4.30 -11.54
N GLY A 68 -1.42 4.60 -12.83
CA GLY A 68 -0.09 4.76 -13.41
C GLY A 68 0.68 5.92 -12.76
N THR A 69 0.01 7.05 -12.55
CA THR A 69 0.62 8.21 -11.87
C THR A 69 1.06 7.84 -10.45
N ILE A 70 0.25 7.08 -9.72
CA ILE A 70 0.60 6.63 -8.36
C ILE A 70 1.86 5.78 -8.39
N CYS A 71 1.97 4.83 -9.31
CA CYS A 71 3.15 3.97 -9.44
C CYS A 71 4.39 4.78 -9.86
N HIS A 72 4.22 5.77 -10.72
CA HIS A 72 5.31 6.68 -11.08
C HIS A 72 5.78 7.47 -9.84
N VAL A 73 4.84 7.98 -9.04
CA VAL A 73 5.15 8.70 -7.80
C VAL A 73 5.93 7.80 -6.83
N VAL A 74 5.55 6.52 -6.70
CA VAL A 74 6.28 5.57 -5.86
C VAL A 74 7.75 5.49 -6.28
N SER A 75 8.03 5.31 -7.57
CA SER A 75 9.41 5.24 -8.07
C SER A 75 10.18 6.53 -7.78
N ARG A 76 9.53 7.69 -7.95
CA ARG A 76 10.14 8.98 -7.70
C ARG A 76 10.41 9.22 -6.22
N LEU A 77 9.48 8.83 -5.35
CA LEU A 77 9.65 9.00 -3.91
C LEU A 77 10.76 8.12 -3.37
N LEU A 78 10.89 6.88 -3.82
CA LEU A 78 11.98 6.01 -3.39
C LEU A 78 13.35 6.58 -3.77
N SER A 79 13.48 7.15 -4.96
CA SER A 79 14.70 7.86 -5.35
C SER A 79 14.94 9.09 -4.47
N GLY A 80 13.87 9.85 -4.16
CA GLY A 80 13.98 11.09 -3.38
C GLY A 80 14.34 10.87 -1.93
N ILE A 81 13.98 9.73 -1.34
CA ILE A 81 14.35 9.37 0.04
C ILE A 81 15.65 8.55 0.11
N ASP A 82 16.35 8.44 -1.00
CA ASP A 82 17.63 7.72 -1.13
C ASP A 82 17.51 6.23 -0.78
N GLU A 83 16.44 5.60 -1.28
CA GLU A 83 16.19 4.16 -1.10
C GLU A 83 16.05 3.47 -2.45
N PRO A 84 17.16 3.39 -3.26
CA PRO A 84 17.08 2.81 -4.59
C PRO A 84 16.73 1.33 -4.59
N ASP A 85 17.06 0.60 -3.51
CA ASP A 85 16.74 -0.82 -3.34
C ASP A 85 15.52 -1.02 -2.43
N GLY A 86 14.79 0.04 -2.14
CA GLY A 86 13.59 -0.02 -1.32
C GLY A 86 12.37 -0.50 -2.09
N SER A 87 11.27 -0.65 -1.38
CA SER A 87 9.99 -1.04 -1.96
C SER A 87 8.86 -0.30 -1.28
N ALA A 88 7.68 -0.35 -1.90
CA ALA A 88 6.48 0.28 -1.35
C ALA A 88 5.41 -0.76 -1.06
N ILE A 89 4.63 -0.50 -0.02
CA ILE A 89 3.38 -1.19 0.24
C ILE A 89 2.29 -0.23 -0.17
N ILE A 90 1.42 -0.65 -1.10
CA ILE A 90 0.27 0.14 -1.53
C ILE A 90 -0.98 -0.51 -0.94
N THR A 91 -1.73 0.23 -0.13
CA THR A 91 -2.93 -0.27 0.52
C THR A 91 -4.15 0.52 0.08
N LEU A 92 -5.16 -0.20 -0.42
CA LEU A 92 -6.48 0.35 -0.69
C LEU A 92 -7.31 0.22 0.59
N SER A 93 -7.84 1.34 1.11
CA SER A 93 -8.80 1.31 2.20
C SER A 93 -10.19 1.67 1.68
N ARG A 94 -11.22 1.07 2.27
CA ARG A 94 -12.63 1.35 1.94
C ARG A 94 -13.56 0.78 3.02
N PRO A 95 -14.79 1.29 3.10
CA PRO A 95 -15.77 0.69 4.02
C PRO A 95 -16.18 -0.71 3.56
N GLY A 96 -16.84 -1.44 4.44
CA GLY A 96 -17.41 -2.75 4.14
C GLY A 96 -16.57 -3.92 4.60
N MET A 97 -16.82 -5.07 4.00
CA MET A 97 -16.17 -6.33 4.36
C MET A 97 -14.89 -6.52 3.56
N ALA A 98 -14.04 -7.42 4.05
CA ALA A 98 -12.75 -7.70 3.42
C ALA A 98 -12.85 -8.57 2.16
N ASP A 99 -14.04 -9.04 1.80
CA ASP A 99 -14.25 -9.81 0.58
C ASP A 99 -13.98 -8.94 -0.65
N LEU A 100 -13.26 -9.49 -1.63
CA LEU A 100 -12.90 -8.75 -2.84
C LEU A 100 -14.13 -8.55 -3.73
N GLY A 101 -14.43 -7.30 -4.03
CA GLY A 101 -15.47 -6.91 -4.97
C GLY A 101 -14.88 -6.55 -6.33
N ASP A 102 -15.77 -6.22 -7.28
CA ASP A 102 -15.36 -5.86 -8.65
C ASP A 102 -14.50 -4.60 -8.68
N ALA A 103 -14.84 -3.59 -7.88
CA ALA A 103 -14.06 -2.37 -7.79
C ALA A 103 -12.63 -2.66 -7.30
N ASP A 104 -12.48 -3.55 -6.30
CA ASP A 104 -11.18 -3.95 -5.79
C ASP A 104 -10.33 -4.62 -6.87
N ARG A 105 -10.94 -5.48 -7.67
CA ARG A 105 -10.26 -6.17 -8.78
C ARG A 105 -9.82 -5.19 -9.86
N HIS A 106 -10.62 -4.18 -10.14
CA HIS A 106 -10.24 -3.13 -11.09
C HIS A 106 -9.04 -2.33 -10.57
N TRP A 107 -9.03 -1.98 -9.28
CA TRP A 107 -7.89 -1.32 -8.66
C TRP A 107 -6.63 -2.20 -8.71
N LEU A 108 -6.77 -3.48 -8.40
CA LEU A 108 -5.66 -4.42 -8.48
C LEU A 108 -5.06 -4.45 -9.89
N SER A 109 -5.90 -4.62 -10.91
CA SER A 109 -5.45 -4.67 -12.30
C SER A 109 -4.75 -3.36 -12.72
N ALA A 110 -5.32 -2.22 -12.36
CA ALA A 110 -4.74 -0.93 -12.71
C ALA A 110 -3.40 -0.69 -12.02
N LEU A 111 -3.28 -1.07 -10.76
CA LEU A 111 -2.02 -0.96 -10.01
C LEU A 111 -0.95 -1.92 -10.56
N GLN A 112 -1.33 -3.15 -10.91
CA GLN A 112 -0.41 -4.10 -11.55
C GLN A 112 0.15 -3.54 -12.85
N GLN A 113 -0.71 -2.96 -13.69
CA GLN A 113 -0.29 -2.35 -14.95
C GLN A 113 0.64 -1.16 -14.73
N GLY A 114 0.29 -0.30 -13.78
CA GLY A 114 1.11 0.85 -13.44
C GLY A 114 2.48 0.45 -12.90
N ALA A 115 2.52 -0.55 -12.02
CA ALA A 115 3.77 -1.06 -11.46
C ALA A 115 4.68 -1.61 -12.56
N ALA A 116 4.11 -2.34 -13.53
CA ALA A 116 4.88 -2.88 -14.66
C ALA A 116 5.40 -1.76 -15.56
N THR A 117 4.54 -0.78 -15.88
CA THR A 117 4.90 0.32 -16.78
C THR A 117 6.05 1.17 -16.23
N TYR A 118 6.00 1.50 -14.95
CA TYR A 118 7.00 2.36 -14.32
C TYR A 118 8.05 1.60 -13.54
N LYS A 119 8.02 0.27 -13.58
CA LYS A 119 8.94 -0.61 -12.85
C LYS A 119 9.01 -0.22 -11.37
N ALA A 120 7.84 0.07 -10.79
CA ALA A 120 7.74 0.44 -9.39
C ALA A 120 7.98 -0.78 -8.51
N PRO A 121 8.91 -0.71 -7.54
CA PRO A 121 9.20 -1.85 -6.67
C PRO A 121 8.15 -1.94 -5.57
N ILE A 122 7.13 -2.77 -5.78
CA ILE A 122 6.02 -2.97 -4.85
C ILE A 122 6.25 -4.24 -4.04
N ARG A 123 6.24 -4.11 -2.71
CA ARG A 123 6.37 -5.25 -1.81
C ARG A 123 5.07 -6.04 -1.70
N MET A 124 3.94 -5.34 -1.61
CA MET A 124 2.61 -5.97 -1.53
C MET A 124 1.54 -4.94 -1.87
N LEU A 125 0.45 -5.42 -2.48
CA LEU A 125 -0.79 -4.67 -2.67
C LEU A 125 -1.79 -5.20 -1.65
N CYS A 126 -2.28 -4.32 -0.76
CA CYS A 126 -3.12 -4.68 0.37
C CYS A 126 -4.51 -4.05 0.28
N LEU A 127 -5.46 -4.65 0.98
CA LEU A 127 -6.80 -4.13 1.20
C LEU A 127 -7.04 -4.00 2.70
N ALA A 128 -7.43 -2.81 3.16
CA ALA A 128 -7.75 -2.55 4.56
C ALA A 128 -9.21 -2.08 4.67
N THR A 129 -10.02 -2.83 5.41
CA THR A 129 -11.43 -2.51 5.64
C THR A 129 -11.73 -2.64 7.12
N PRO A 130 -12.88 -2.12 7.60
CA PRO A 130 -13.30 -2.40 8.97
C PRO A 130 -13.45 -3.91 9.24
N GLY A 131 -13.69 -4.71 8.21
CA GLY A 131 -13.78 -6.17 8.33
C GLY A 131 -12.44 -6.89 8.41
N GLY A 132 -11.34 -6.22 8.14
CA GLY A 132 -9.99 -6.79 8.24
C GLY A 132 -9.02 -6.27 7.21
N VAL A 133 -7.76 -6.71 7.35
CA VAL A 133 -6.68 -6.39 6.43
C VAL A 133 -6.24 -7.67 5.73
N ARG A 134 -6.06 -7.60 4.43
CA ARG A 134 -5.64 -8.75 3.63
C ARG A 134 -4.82 -8.30 2.42
N GLU A 135 -4.20 -9.24 1.75
CA GLU A 135 -3.61 -9.01 0.44
C GLU A 135 -4.71 -8.73 -0.57
N LEU A 136 -4.55 -7.68 -1.38
CA LEU A 136 -5.46 -7.35 -2.46
C LEU A 136 -5.28 -8.34 -3.62
N GLY A 137 -4.04 -8.66 -3.93
CA GLY A 137 -3.68 -9.62 -4.96
C GLY A 137 -2.19 -9.55 -5.28
N PRO A 138 -1.71 -10.39 -6.23
CA PRO A 138 -0.30 -10.39 -6.58
C PRO A 138 0.12 -9.07 -7.21
N VAL A 139 1.39 -8.71 -7.02
CA VAL A 139 1.94 -7.48 -7.60
C VAL A 139 2.00 -7.58 -9.12
N GLU A 140 2.33 -8.76 -9.63
CA GLU A 140 2.42 -9.00 -11.07
C GLU A 140 1.15 -9.68 -11.57
N ALA A 141 0.67 -9.24 -12.74
CA ALA A 141 -0.45 -9.89 -13.38
C ALA A 141 -0.06 -11.31 -13.82
N ALA A 142 -0.99 -12.24 -13.62
CA ALA A 142 -0.79 -13.64 -14.02
C ALA A 142 -0.75 -13.78 -15.55
#